data_7b3e5ea05565d16293e805a8a52e52b5
#
_entry.id   7b3e5ea05565d16293e805a8a52e52b5
#
_cell.length_a   1.000
_cell.length_b   1.000
_cell.length_c   1.000
_cell.angle_alpha   90.00
_cell.angle_beta   90.00
_cell.angle_gamma   90.00
#
_symmetry.space_group_name_H-M   'P 1'
#
loop_
_entity.id
_entity.type
_entity.pdbx_description
1 polymer ?
#
loop_
_entity_poly.entity_id
_entity_poly.type
_entity_poly.pdbx_seq_one_letter_code
_entity_poly.pdbx_strand_id
1 'polypeptide(L)'
;MSVNKVILIGNVGQDPKVTYYDGGNCVAQLSLATTEKGYTLQNGTQVPDRTDWHNLVFRNRLGEIVDKYVHKGDKLYVEGKIRTRSYDDQKGIQRYITEIFVDNMEMLTPRGTSAPGAAAPQQGMAQGAAPAQPIAQSQATSAQDNTTDDLPF
;
A
#
# COMPACT_ATOMS: atom_id res chain seq x y z
N MET A 1 16.40 3.77 35.87
CA MET A 1 15.91 4.56 34.70
C MET A 1 15.66 3.61 33.55
N SER A 2 14.62 3.85 32.76
CA SER A 2 14.28 3.03 31.58
C SER A 2 14.03 3.93 30.38
N VAL A 3 14.28 3.42 29.17
CA VAL A 3 14.01 4.10 27.91
C VAL A 3 12.99 3.27 27.13
N ASN A 4 11.98 3.92 26.55
CA ASN A 4 11.04 3.33 25.63
C ASN A 4 10.80 4.34 24.49
N LYS A 5 11.58 4.20 23.43
CA LYS A 5 11.52 5.07 22.26
C LYS A 5 11.67 4.23 21.00
N VAL A 6 10.80 4.51 20.01
CA VAL A 6 10.83 3.93 18.67
C VAL A 6 10.92 5.06 17.68
N ILE A 7 11.74 4.87 16.65
CA ILE A 7 11.86 5.75 15.49
C ILE A 7 11.73 4.88 14.25
N LEU A 8 10.78 5.20 13.37
CA LEU A 8 10.55 4.47 12.13
C LEU A 8 10.40 5.43 10.96
N ILE A 9 10.89 4.98 9.80
CA ILE A 9 10.56 5.55 8.50
C ILE A 9 10.01 4.42 7.64
N GLY A 10 8.80 4.59 7.13
CA GLY A 10 8.14 3.55 6.33
C GLY A 10 7.01 4.09 5.48
N ASN A 11 6.34 3.17 4.79
CA ASN A 11 5.20 3.50 3.94
C ASN A 11 3.90 3.03 4.58
N VAL A 12 2.87 3.83 4.46
CA VAL A 12 1.51 3.53 4.95
C VAL A 12 0.91 2.41 4.12
N GLY A 13 0.51 1.32 4.78
CA GLY A 13 0.00 0.12 4.10
C GLY A 13 -1.47 0.19 3.72
N GLN A 14 -2.25 0.96 4.46
CA GLN A 14 -3.69 1.15 4.25
C GLN A 14 -4.13 2.52 4.76
N ASP A 15 -5.26 3.01 4.27
CA ASP A 15 -5.82 4.26 4.77
C ASP A 15 -6.09 4.19 6.27
N PRO A 16 -5.90 5.30 7.00
CA PRO A 16 -6.09 5.34 8.44
C PRO A 16 -7.52 4.98 8.85
N LYS A 17 -7.64 4.16 9.89
CA LYS A 17 -8.91 3.94 10.56
C LYS A 17 -9.04 4.92 11.71
N VAL A 18 -10.00 5.85 11.60
CA VAL A 18 -10.17 6.94 12.56
C VAL A 18 -11.46 6.75 13.34
N THR A 19 -11.38 6.99 14.65
CA THR A 19 -12.53 6.96 15.55
C THR A 19 -12.54 8.25 16.36
N TYR A 20 -13.67 8.94 16.32
CA TYR A 20 -13.94 10.13 17.13
C TYR A 20 -14.75 9.74 18.35
N TYR A 21 -14.33 10.25 19.50
CA TYR A 21 -15.00 10.04 20.78
C TYR A 21 -15.58 11.36 21.30
N ASP A 22 -16.52 11.25 22.21
CA ASP A 22 -17.10 12.41 22.88
C ASP A 22 -16.01 13.26 23.58
N GLY A 23 -16.17 14.59 23.51
CA GLY A 23 -15.20 15.53 24.06
C GLY A 23 -14.05 15.90 23.12
N GLY A 24 -14.17 15.59 21.81
CA GLY A 24 -13.18 16.01 20.81
C GLY A 24 -11.92 15.14 20.76
N ASN A 25 -11.93 13.99 21.41
CA ASN A 25 -10.83 13.03 21.33
C ASN A 25 -10.89 12.25 20.02
N CYS A 26 -9.76 12.16 19.33
CA CYS A 26 -9.60 11.41 18.09
C CYS A 26 -8.53 10.34 18.26
N VAL A 27 -8.78 9.16 17.74
CA VAL A 27 -7.79 8.07 17.66
C VAL A 27 -7.74 7.57 16.22
N ALA A 28 -6.58 7.71 15.59
CA ALA A 28 -6.31 7.13 14.28
C ALA A 28 -5.35 5.95 14.40
N GLN A 29 -5.63 4.89 13.67
CA GLN A 29 -4.81 3.69 13.59
C GLN A 29 -4.45 3.41 12.14
N LEU A 30 -3.19 3.08 11.89
CA LEU A 30 -2.73 2.63 10.59
C LEU A 30 -1.58 1.63 10.73
N SER A 31 -1.31 0.90 9.65
CA SER A 31 -0.13 0.03 9.55
C SER A 31 0.96 0.72 8.74
N LEU A 32 2.20 0.67 9.24
CA LEU A 32 3.39 1.18 8.59
C LEU A 32 4.32 0.02 8.21
N ALA A 33 4.73 -0.03 6.96
CA ALA A 33 5.68 -1.01 6.46
C ALA A 33 7.10 -0.45 6.50
N THR A 34 8.02 -1.17 7.14
CA THR A 34 9.46 -0.93 7.02
C THR A 34 10.08 -2.08 6.24
N THR A 35 10.83 -1.77 5.18
CA THR A 35 11.42 -2.79 4.31
C THR A 35 12.93 -2.72 4.35
N GLU A 36 13.54 -3.83 4.73
CA GLU A 36 14.97 -4.09 4.56
C GLU A 36 15.20 -4.69 3.19
N LYS A 37 16.05 -4.06 2.40
CA LYS A 37 16.38 -4.57 1.07
C LYS A 37 17.18 -5.84 1.17
N GLY A 38 16.79 -6.83 0.36
CA GLY A 38 17.55 -8.04 0.17
C GLY A 38 18.94 -7.76 -0.42
N TYR A 39 19.84 -8.71 -0.27
CA TYR A 39 21.21 -8.62 -0.74
C TYR A 39 21.71 -9.98 -1.22
N THR A 40 22.80 -9.97 -1.98
CA THR A 40 23.44 -11.20 -2.44
C THR A 40 24.68 -11.47 -1.59
N LEU A 41 24.74 -12.66 -1.03
CA LEU A 41 25.89 -13.14 -0.27
C LEU A 41 27.09 -13.41 -1.22
N GLN A 42 28.32 -13.46 -0.67
CA GLN A 42 29.53 -13.74 -1.44
C GLN A 42 29.51 -15.11 -2.15
N ASN A 43 28.72 -16.05 -1.64
CA ASN A 43 28.51 -17.37 -2.23
C ASN A 43 27.45 -17.39 -3.35
N GLY A 44 26.91 -16.23 -3.75
CA GLY A 44 25.88 -16.11 -4.77
C GLY A 44 24.44 -16.33 -4.29
N THR A 45 24.23 -16.64 -3.01
CA THR A 45 22.88 -16.82 -2.47
C THR A 45 22.18 -15.45 -2.35
N GLN A 46 20.96 -15.36 -2.89
CA GLN A 46 20.12 -14.17 -2.77
C GLN A 46 19.29 -14.22 -1.48
N VAL A 47 19.39 -13.18 -0.66
CA VAL A 47 18.51 -12.94 0.49
C VAL A 47 17.41 -11.99 0.00
N PRO A 48 16.13 -12.38 0.10
CA PRO A 48 15.01 -11.54 -0.37
C PRO A 48 14.78 -10.32 0.53
N ASP A 49 14.02 -9.36 0.02
CA ASP A 49 13.53 -8.21 0.80
C ASP A 49 12.69 -8.71 1.97
N ARG A 50 12.85 -8.07 3.11
CA ARG A 50 12.04 -8.34 4.32
C ARG A 50 11.24 -7.10 4.69
N THR A 51 9.92 -7.27 4.81
CA THR A 51 9.01 -6.20 5.23
C THR A 51 8.39 -6.54 6.57
N ASP A 52 8.55 -5.65 7.53
CA ASP A 52 7.90 -5.73 8.84
C ASP A 52 6.78 -4.69 8.92
N TRP A 53 5.64 -5.10 9.52
CA TRP A 53 4.45 -4.27 9.67
C TRP A 53 4.28 -3.81 11.10
N HIS A 54 4.15 -2.51 11.29
CA HIS A 54 4.00 -1.87 12.59
C HIS A 54 2.63 -1.24 12.73
N ASN A 55 1.94 -1.54 13.84
CA ASN A 55 0.67 -0.91 14.17
C ASN A 55 0.92 0.43 14.88
N LEU A 56 0.52 1.53 14.26
CA LEU A 56 0.66 2.87 14.78
C LEU A 56 -0.66 3.38 15.34
N VAL A 57 -0.60 4.06 16.47
CA VAL A 57 -1.75 4.70 17.13
C VAL A 57 -1.44 6.17 17.33
N PHE A 58 -2.26 7.02 16.73
CA PHE A 58 -2.20 8.47 16.83
C PHE A 58 -3.39 8.96 17.66
N ARG A 59 -3.18 9.94 18.52
CA ARG A 59 -4.21 10.46 19.42
C ARG A 59 -4.40 11.93 19.22
N ASN A 60 -5.63 12.39 19.50
CA ASN A 60 -6.01 13.79 19.51
C ASN A 60 -5.59 14.50 18.22
N ARG A 61 -4.89 15.61 18.33
CA ARG A 61 -4.45 16.43 17.19
C ARG A 61 -3.67 15.65 16.13
N LEU A 62 -2.82 14.70 16.53
CA LEU A 62 -2.09 13.87 15.56
C LEU A 62 -3.05 12.94 14.80
N GLY A 63 -4.07 12.41 15.48
CA GLY A 63 -5.12 11.61 14.85
C GLY A 63 -5.90 12.39 13.78
N GLU A 64 -6.25 13.65 14.08
CA GLU A 64 -6.94 14.53 13.13
C GLU A 64 -6.05 14.89 11.90
N ILE A 65 -4.75 15.09 12.12
CA ILE A 65 -3.79 15.34 11.02
C ILE A 65 -3.69 14.11 10.12
N VAL A 66 -3.61 12.92 10.73
CA VAL A 66 -3.55 11.64 10.01
C VAL A 66 -4.83 11.44 9.18
N ASP A 67 -6.01 11.70 9.76
CA ASP A 67 -7.29 11.60 9.06
C ASP A 67 -7.38 12.48 7.82
N LYS A 68 -6.87 13.70 7.92
CA LYS A 68 -6.99 14.70 6.84
C LYS A 68 -5.95 14.56 5.74
N TYR A 69 -4.79 14.04 6.08
CA TYR A 69 -3.62 14.22 5.22
C TYR A 69 -2.87 12.94 4.87
N VAL A 70 -3.06 11.87 5.60
CA VAL A 70 -2.32 10.62 5.39
C VAL A 70 -3.17 9.62 4.63
N HIS A 71 -2.59 9.05 3.57
CA HIS A 71 -3.23 8.06 2.72
C HIS A 71 -2.34 6.82 2.56
N LYS A 72 -2.94 5.75 2.07
CA LYS A 72 -2.19 4.56 1.68
C LYS A 72 -1.06 4.90 0.71
N GLY A 73 0.13 4.41 1.00
CA GLY A 73 1.33 4.61 0.19
C GLY A 73 2.20 5.79 0.62
N ASP A 74 1.70 6.69 1.46
CA ASP A 74 2.48 7.81 1.97
C ASP A 74 3.68 7.35 2.78
N LYS A 75 4.77 8.08 2.66
CA LYS A 75 5.99 7.86 3.44
C LYS A 75 5.99 8.74 4.68
N LEU A 76 6.09 8.11 5.84
CA LEU A 76 6.09 8.78 7.14
C LEU A 76 7.39 8.54 7.89
N TYR A 77 7.84 9.58 8.60
CA TYR A 77 8.71 9.48 9.75
C TYR A 77 7.86 9.54 11.02
N VAL A 78 8.08 8.65 11.95
CA VAL A 78 7.35 8.61 13.22
C VAL A 78 8.29 8.35 14.39
N GLU A 79 8.02 9.03 15.51
CA GLU A 79 8.62 8.76 16.81
C GLU A 79 7.52 8.42 17.80
N GLY A 80 7.80 7.46 18.68
CA GLY A 80 6.81 7.06 19.67
C GLY A 80 7.34 6.06 20.68
N LYS A 81 6.42 5.38 21.33
CA LYS A 81 6.67 4.38 22.37
C LYS A 81 5.98 3.08 22.05
N ILE A 82 6.64 1.96 22.28
CA ILE A 82 6.04 0.63 22.18
C ILE A 82 5.14 0.41 23.38
N ARG A 83 3.92 -0.10 23.13
CA ARG A 83 3.00 -0.58 24.15
C ARG A 83 2.41 -1.90 23.71
N THR A 84 2.36 -2.85 24.64
CA THR A 84 1.66 -4.13 24.45
C THR A 84 0.43 -4.13 25.34
N ARG A 85 -0.72 -4.47 24.77
CA ARG A 85 -1.96 -4.70 25.51
C ARG A 85 -2.53 -6.06 25.20
N SER A 86 -3.26 -6.62 26.15
CA SER A 86 -4.04 -7.83 25.94
C SER A 86 -5.47 -7.46 25.53
N TYR A 87 -6.08 -8.33 24.76
CA TYR A 87 -7.51 -8.30 24.44
C TYR A 87 -8.03 -9.73 24.29
N ASP A 88 -9.30 -9.94 24.54
CA ASP A 88 -9.93 -11.23 24.34
C ASP A 88 -10.48 -11.29 22.91
N ASP A 89 -10.13 -12.37 22.18
CA ASP A 89 -10.67 -12.60 20.84
C ASP A 89 -12.15 -13.07 20.92
N GLN A 90 -12.79 -13.23 19.76
CA GLN A 90 -14.19 -13.65 19.68
C GLN A 90 -14.45 -15.06 20.29
N LYS A 91 -13.40 -15.82 20.56
CA LYS A 91 -13.45 -17.13 21.19
C LYS A 91 -13.14 -17.09 22.68
N GLY A 92 -12.96 -15.89 23.26
CA GLY A 92 -12.59 -15.71 24.66
C GLY A 92 -11.12 -16.05 24.97
N ILE A 93 -10.26 -16.13 23.94
CA ILE A 93 -8.84 -16.41 24.12
C ILE A 93 -8.11 -15.08 24.26
N GLN A 94 -7.33 -14.93 25.34
CA GLN A 94 -6.51 -13.75 25.55
C GLN A 94 -5.38 -13.67 24.51
N ARG A 95 -5.31 -12.53 23.81
CA ARG A 95 -4.31 -12.22 22.80
C ARG A 95 -3.54 -10.95 23.20
N TYR A 96 -2.34 -10.83 22.68
CA TYR A 96 -1.51 -9.65 22.87
C TYR A 96 -1.31 -8.95 21.54
N ILE A 97 -1.42 -7.64 21.57
CA ILE A 97 -1.09 -6.78 20.42
C ILE A 97 -0.04 -5.76 20.85
N THR A 98 0.99 -5.60 20.02
CA THR A 98 2.00 -4.57 20.20
C THR A 98 1.70 -3.43 19.26
N GLU A 99 1.59 -2.24 19.82
CA GLU A 99 1.26 -1.00 19.12
C GLU A 99 2.30 0.07 19.45
N ILE A 100 2.55 0.95 18.50
CA ILE A 100 3.43 2.11 18.68
C ILE A 100 2.56 3.34 18.85
N PHE A 101 2.60 3.92 20.04
CA PHE A 101 1.92 5.17 20.34
C PHE A 101 2.80 6.32 19.87
N VAL A 102 2.34 7.02 18.84
CA VAL A 102 3.11 8.07 18.17
C VAL A 102 3.05 9.37 18.96
N ASP A 103 4.22 9.91 19.28
CA ASP A 103 4.40 11.19 19.94
C ASP A 103 4.69 12.32 18.91
N ASN A 104 5.39 11.98 17.80
CA ASN A 104 5.74 12.92 16.72
C ASN A 104 5.67 12.24 15.35
N MET A 105 5.29 12.97 14.32
CA MET A 105 5.16 12.48 12.95
C MET A 105 5.53 13.57 11.95
N GLU A 106 6.22 13.19 10.88
CA GLU A 106 6.48 14.02 9.70
C GLU A 106 6.10 13.26 8.43
N MET A 107 5.43 13.93 7.51
CA MET A 107 5.13 13.39 6.18
C MET A 107 6.31 13.64 5.25
N LEU A 108 6.90 12.54 4.76
CA LEU A 108 8.05 12.58 3.85
C LEU A 108 7.65 12.44 2.38
N THR A 109 6.37 12.17 2.09
CA THR A 109 5.85 12.20 0.72
C THR A 109 5.80 13.65 0.27
N PRO A 110 6.54 14.05 -0.77
CA PRO A 110 6.39 15.38 -1.33
C PRO A 110 4.94 15.50 -1.83
N ARG A 111 4.21 16.48 -1.34
CA ARG A 111 2.94 16.86 -1.94
C ARG A 111 3.25 17.40 -3.32
N GLY A 112 3.19 16.50 -4.30
CA GLY A 112 3.20 16.92 -5.69
C GLY A 112 2.06 17.90 -5.87
N THR A 113 2.38 19.12 -6.27
CA THR A 113 1.46 19.92 -7.05
C THR A 113 0.92 18.99 -8.10
N SER A 114 -0.37 18.69 -8.04
CA SER A 114 -1.10 18.06 -9.14
C SER A 114 -0.81 18.93 -10.35
N ALA A 115 0.15 18.55 -11.17
CA ALA A 115 0.35 19.16 -12.45
C ALA A 115 -0.93 18.87 -13.25
N PRO A 116 -1.71 19.88 -13.66
CA PRO A 116 -2.87 19.62 -14.50
C PRO A 116 -2.35 19.10 -15.82
N GLY A 117 -2.67 17.84 -16.13
CA GLY A 117 -2.66 17.29 -17.46
C GLY A 117 -1.32 17.35 -18.19
N ALA A 118 -0.50 16.33 -18.05
CA ALA A 118 0.34 15.94 -19.17
C ALA A 118 -0.60 15.38 -20.26
N ALA A 119 -1.05 16.27 -21.13
CA ALA A 119 -1.69 15.90 -22.38
C ALA A 119 -0.72 15.00 -23.13
N ALA A 120 -1.19 13.80 -23.50
CA ALA A 120 -0.51 12.94 -24.43
C ALA A 120 -0.19 13.73 -25.73
N PRO A 121 1.00 13.58 -26.32
CA PRO A 121 1.27 14.22 -27.60
C PRO A 121 0.37 13.56 -28.65
N GLN A 122 -0.61 14.32 -29.14
CA GLN A 122 -1.31 14.02 -30.37
C GLN A 122 -0.28 14.08 -31.50
N GLN A 123 0.08 12.93 -32.03
CA GLN A 123 0.75 12.85 -33.32
C GLN A 123 -0.24 13.29 -34.38
N GLY A 124 0.14 14.35 -35.06
CA GLY A 124 -0.62 15.00 -36.11
C GLY A 124 -0.88 14.07 -37.29
N MET A 125 -2.09 14.17 -37.77
CA MET A 125 -2.54 13.65 -39.05
C MET A 125 -1.75 14.33 -40.17
N ALA A 126 -1.09 13.53 -41.00
CA ALA A 126 -0.78 13.91 -42.37
C ALA A 126 -1.69 13.13 -43.31
N GLN A 127 -2.52 13.86 -44.01
CA GLN A 127 -3.37 13.39 -45.11
C GLN A 127 -2.50 12.90 -46.28
N GLY A 128 -2.96 11.84 -46.94
CA GLY A 128 -2.42 11.44 -48.24
C GLY A 128 -3.16 10.24 -48.84
N ALA A 129 -4.24 10.56 -49.58
CA ALA A 129 -4.77 9.89 -50.76
C ALA A 129 -4.94 8.35 -50.83
N ALA A 130 -6.17 7.92 -50.94
CA ALA A 130 -6.60 6.67 -51.58
C ALA A 130 -6.35 6.71 -53.12
N PRO A 131 -6.52 5.64 -53.99
CA PRO A 131 -7.56 4.61 -53.90
C PRO A 131 -7.17 3.19 -54.40
N ALA A 132 -8.17 2.33 -54.34
CA ALA A 132 -8.49 1.19 -55.20
C ALA A 132 -8.42 -0.23 -54.59
N GLN A 133 -9.64 -0.78 -54.42
CA GLN A 133 -9.99 -2.19 -54.36
C GLN A 133 -9.72 -2.92 -55.73
N PRO A 134 -10.00 -4.23 -55.95
CA PRO A 134 -10.78 -5.20 -55.19
C PRO A 134 -10.34 -6.72 -55.31
N ILE A 135 -11.17 -7.57 -54.61
CA ILE A 135 -11.57 -8.99 -54.91
C ILE A 135 -10.55 -10.10 -54.57
N ALA A 136 -10.90 -11.13 -53.78
CA ALA A 136 -11.73 -12.30 -53.91
C ALA A 136 -11.53 -13.21 -52.69
N GLN A 137 -12.59 -13.61 -52.01
CA GLN A 137 -13.22 -14.91 -51.83
C GLN A 137 -12.32 -16.16 -51.75
N SER A 138 -12.50 -16.90 -50.67
CA SER A 138 -12.86 -18.32 -50.53
C SER A 138 -12.64 -18.74 -49.10
N GLN A 139 -13.69 -18.97 -48.31
CA GLN A 139 -14.44 -20.18 -48.02
C GLN A 139 -13.68 -21.35 -47.41
N ALA A 140 -14.17 -21.62 -46.20
CA ALA A 140 -14.59 -22.92 -45.67
C ALA A 140 -13.45 -23.83 -45.19
N THR A 141 -13.51 -24.49 -44.10
CA THR A 141 -14.50 -25.30 -43.37
C THR A 141 -13.93 -25.78 -42.05
N SER A 142 -14.74 -25.73 -41.05
CA SER A 142 -15.12 -26.76 -40.06
C SER A 142 -14.15 -27.86 -39.61
N ALA A 143 -14.12 -28.04 -38.34
CA ALA A 143 -14.45 -29.21 -37.52
C ALA A 143 -13.69 -29.08 -36.19
N GLN A 144 -14.36 -28.92 -35.09
CA GLN A 144 -14.80 -29.90 -34.07
C GLN A 144 -13.76 -31.00 -33.77
N ASP A 145 -13.31 -30.99 -32.53
CA ASP A 145 -13.60 -32.02 -31.51
C ASP A 145 -12.78 -31.69 -30.25
N ASN A 146 -13.41 -31.44 -29.17
CA ASN A 146 -13.86 -32.27 -28.06
C ASN A 146 -12.82 -33.23 -27.50
N THR A 147 -12.46 -33.03 -26.28
CA THR A 147 -12.51 -33.94 -25.11
C THR A 147 -11.63 -33.41 -24.01
N THR A 148 -12.28 -33.00 -22.96
CA THR A 148 -12.35 -33.63 -21.63
C THR A 148 -11.04 -34.08 -21.00
N ASP A 149 -10.96 -33.54 -19.80
CA ASP A 149 -10.62 -34.28 -18.58
C ASP A 149 -9.12 -34.32 -18.21
N ASP A 150 -8.75 -33.82 -17.15
CA ASP A 150 -8.63 -34.41 -15.82
C ASP A 150 -7.76 -33.53 -14.93
N LEU A 151 -8.32 -33.02 -13.88
CA LEU A 151 -7.59 -32.70 -12.67
C LEU A 151 -7.31 -34.01 -11.94
N PRO A 152 -6.19 -34.17 -11.20
CA PRO A 152 -6.31 -33.91 -9.79
C PRO A 152 -5.02 -33.45 -9.09
N PHE A 153 -5.31 -32.85 -7.93
CA PHE A 153 -4.52 -32.59 -6.73
C PHE A 153 -3.71 -31.28 -6.69
#